data_18adee36c86844c4e72e8cdf3a1163e8
#
_entry.id   18adee36c86844c4e72e8cdf3a1163e8
#
_cell.length_a   1.000
_cell.length_b   1.000
_cell.length_c   1.000
_cell.angle_alpha   90.00
_cell.angle_beta   90.00
_cell.angle_gamma   90.00
#
_symmetry.space_group_name_H-M   'P 1'
#
loop_
_entity.id
_entity.type
_entity.pdbx_description
1 polymer ?
#
loop_
_entity_poly.entity_id
_entity_poly.type
_entity_poly.pdbx_seq_one_letter_code
_entity_poly.pdbx_strand_id
1 'polypeptide(L)'
;MKLKTGIIGCGKVGDFHAKAYAQLENSEFTAACDADLERAKAFAERYNVHAYSDIAEMIQKEHLDVVSVCTPHPIHCDPAVTAAENGCNVLIEKPLASSLADCDRIIEAGDKNHVTIGTMVQRRFYRPCMRVHEAIEAGKIGKPVLGMVTMLGWRDKAYYDSDAWRGTWKGEGGGVLVNQAPHQLDLLLWYMGDVDEVYGVWKNLNHPYIEVEDTAVAVVKFKSGAVGNIVVSNSQNPALYGKVHVFGENGAGVGVQTDGGAMFIAGMSTITEPPYNDLWTVEGEADKLEDWKKGDCDFFNSVDSMYYYHQEQIKDFLHAVETHTKPLVDARDGRKTVELFEAIYRSTQTNSVVKFPIR
;
A
#
# COMPACT_ATOMS: atom_id res chain seq x y z
N MET A 1 6.44 19.32 20.29
CA MET A 1 5.49 18.66 21.23
C MET A 1 5.24 17.28 20.63
N LYS A 2 5.12 16.22 21.44
CA LYS A 2 4.82 14.90 20.85
C LYS A 2 3.35 14.86 20.41
N LEU A 3 3.08 14.25 19.26
CA LEU A 3 1.73 13.97 18.81
C LEU A 3 1.16 12.78 19.60
N LYS A 4 -0.05 12.91 20.11
CA LYS A 4 -0.76 11.81 20.75
C LYS A 4 -1.32 10.89 19.69
N THR A 5 -0.97 9.62 19.76
CA THR A 5 -1.26 8.64 18.71
C THR A 5 -2.09 7.47 19.23
N GLY A 6 -2.92 6.91 18.35
CA GLY A 6 -3.79 5.77 18.65
C GLY A 6 -3.89 4.77 17.50
N ILE A 7 -4.37 3.56 17.82
CA ILE A 7 -4.61 2.47 16.85
C ILE A 7 -6.10 2.14 16.80
N ILE A 8 -6.63 1.95 15.60
CA ILE A 8 -7.97 1.40 15.33
C ILE A 8 -7.79 0.08 14.57
N GLY A 9 -8.12 -1.03 15.22
CA GLY A 9 -7.87 -2.38 14.71
C GLY A 9 -6.64 -3.03 15.33
N CYS A 10 -6.86 -3.86 16.35
CA CYS A 10 -5.85 -4.50 17.19
C CYS A 10 -5.39 -5.86 16.64
N GLY A 11 -5.32 -5.99 15.30
CA GLY A 11 -4.83 -7.17 14.59
C GLY A 11 -3.31 -7.21 14.42
N LYS A 12 -2.83 -8.14 13.58
CA LYS A 12 -1.38 -8.34 13.29
C LYS A 12 -0.74 -7.08 12.71
N VAL A 13 -1.42 -6.39 11.78
CA VAL A 13 -0.90 -5.17 11.15
C VAL A 13 -0.91 -3.99 12.12
N GLY A 14 -1.94 -3.89 12.97
CA GLY A 14 -1.97 -2.90 14.06
C GLY A 14 -0.75 -2.98 14.99
N ASP A 15 -0.19 -4.18 15.17
CA ASP A 15 1.03 -4.39 15.97
C ASP A 15 2.27 -3.71 15.34
N PHE A 16 2.39 -3.68 14.01
CA PHE A 16 3.48 -2.97 13.33
C PHE A 16 3.39 -1.45 13.56
N HIS A 17 2.18 -0.88 13.46
CA HIS A 17 1.94 0.53 13.72
C HIS A 17 2.16 0.90 15.20
N ALA A 18 1.69 0.07 16.11
CA ALA A 18 1.87 0.29 17.55
C ALA A 18 3.35 0.29 17.95
N LYS A 19 4.15 -0.64 17.42
CA LYS A 19 5.61 -0.65 17.62
C LYS A 19 6.25 0.63 17.11
N ALA A 20 5.81 1.13 15.94
CA ALA A 20 6.32 2.37 15.37
C ALA A 20 5.99 3.56 16.28
N TYR A 21 4.73 3.72 16.67
CA TYR A 21 4.32 4.79 17.57
C TYR A 21 5.04 4.75 18.92
N ALA A 22 5.26 3.57 19.49
CA ALA A 22 5.95 3.40 20.75
C ALA A 22 7.46 3.79 20.71
N GLN A 23 8.08 3.78 19.51
CA GLN A 23 9.52 4.03 19.36
C GLN A 23 9.86 5.40 18.77
N LEU A 24 8.90 6.05 18.07
CA LEU A 24 9.15 7.34 17.44
C LEU A 24 9.19 8.46 18.49
N GLU A 25 10.23 9.29 18.42
CA GLU A 25 10.49 10.35 19.40
C GLU A 25 9.38 11.41 19.44
N ASN A 26 8.73 11.66 18.28
CA ASN A 26 7.65 12.63 18.15
C ASN A 26 6.24 12.04 18.33
N SER A 27 6.14 10.78 18.79
CA SER A 27 4.89 10.10 19.11
C SER A 27 4.74 9.87 20.61
N GLU A 28 3.51 10.03 21.11
CA GLU A 28 3.05 9.58 22.42
C GLU A 28 1.89 8.60 22.19
N PHE A 29 2.21 7.30 22.16
CA PHE A 29 1.21 6.25 21.92
C PHE A 29 0.39 6.03 23.20
N THR A 30 -0.92 6.37 23.17
CA THR A 30 -1.76 6.40 24.37
C THR A 30 -2.95 5.44 24.34
N ALA A 31 -3.43 5.03 23.14
CA ALA A 31 -4.68 4.29 23.05
C ALA A 31 -4.77 3.30 21.90
N ALA A 32 -5.59 2.26 22.10
CA ALA A 32 -5.97 1.29 21.10
C ALA A 32 -7.47 1.00 21.13
N CYS A 33 -8.10 0.91 19.96
CA CYS A 33 -9.53 0.65 19.79
C CYS A 33 -9.76 -0.58 18.90
N ASP A 34 -10.66 -1.45 19.30
CA ASP A 34 -11.15 -2.55 18.47
C ASP A 34 -12.63 -2.79 18.80
N ALA A 35 -13.45 -3.18 17.82
CA ALA A 35 -14.84 -3.54 18.04
C ALA A 35 -15.01 -4.67 19.07
N ASP A 36 -14.00 -5.55 19.18
CA ASP A 36 -13.84 -6.53 20.25
C ASP A 36 -13.01 -5.90 21.38
N LEU A 37 -13.70 -5.47 22.45
CA LEU A 37 -13.06 -4.82 23.61
C LEU A 37 -12.02 -5.72 24.30
N GLU A 38 -12.21 -7.03 24.32
CA GLU A 38 -11.24 -7.95 24.94
C GLU A 38 -9.96 -8.02 24.11
N ARG A 39 -10.08 -7.98 22.79
CA ARG A 39 -8.93 -7.85 21.87
C ARG A 39 -8.21 -6.51 22.09
N ALA A 40 -8.96 -5.41 22.21
CA ALA A 40 -8.39 -4.09 22.52
C ALA A 40 -7.63 -4.08 23.85
N LYS A 41 -8.19 -4.70 24.91
CA LYS A 41 -7.54 -4.81 26.21
C LYS A 41 -6.23 -5.61 26.16
N ALA A 42 -6.26 -6.79 25.53
CA ALA A 42 -5.09 -7.63 25.37
C ALA A 42 -3.98 -6.96 24.54
N PHE A 43 -4.37 -6.15 23.54
CA PHE A 43 -3.44 -5.34 22.76
C PHE A 43 -2.87 -4.19 23.59
N ALA A 44 -3.71 -3.44 24.29
CA ALA A 44 -3.34 -2.29 25.11
C ALA A 44 -2.41 -2.66 26.27
N GLU A 45 -2.61 -3.81 26.90
CA GLU A 45 -1.74 -4.33 27.96
C GLU A 45 -0.30 -4.51 27.47
N ARG A 46 -0.09 -5.00 26.24
CA ARG A 46 1.26 -5.18 25.67
C ARG A 46 2.05 -3.89 25.49
N TYR A 47 1.34 -2.78 25.27
CA TYR A 47 1.92 -1.46 25.01
C TYR A 47 1.77 -0.49 26.18
N ASN A 48 1.10 -0.90 27.26
CA ASN A 48 0.78 -0.08 28.42
C ASN A 48 0.01 1.21 28.01
N VAL A 49 -1.06 1.02 27.20
CA VAL A 49 -1.95 2.09 26.71
C VAL A 49 -3.39 1.81 27.11
N HIS A 50 -4.31 2.75 26.84
CA HIS A 50 -5.72 2.58 27.17
C HIS A 50 -6.48 1.82 26.07
N ALA A 51 -7.46 1.00 26.47
CA ALA A 51 -8.28 0.20 25.58
C ALA A 51 -9.69 0.79 25.40
N TYR A 52 -10.17 0.84 24.17
CA TYR A 52 -11.49 1.35 23.81
C TYR A 52 -12.20 0.42 22.83
N SER A 53 -13.54 0.52 22.79
CA SER A 53 -14.39 -0.09 21.76
C SER A 53 -15.16 0.95 20.92
N ASP A 54 -15.08 2.21 21.29
CA ASP A 54 -15.65 3.34 20.57
C ASP A 54 -14.54 4.32 20.15
N ILE A 55 -14.50 4.63 18.86
CA ILE A 55 -13.45 5.43 18.24
C ILE A 55 -13.54 6.90 18.69
N ALA A 56 -14.77 7.46 18.70
CA ALA A 56 -14.98 8.86 19.07
C ALA A 56 -14.66 9.09 20.55
N GLU A 57 -15.08 8.15 21.42
CA GLU A 57 -14.74 8.17 22.84
C GLU A 57 -13.22 8.14 23.05
N MET A 58 -12.51 7.25 22.34
CA MET A 58 -11.05 7.15 22.41
C MET A 58 -10.38 8.48 22.05
N ILE A 59 -10.73 9.05 20.88
CA ILE A 59 -10.13 10.29 20.38
C ILE A 59 -10.37 11.44 21.36
N GLN A 60 -11.59 11.59 21.85
CA GLN A 60 -11.98 12.69 22.74
C GLN A 60 -11.33 12.59 24.12
N LYS A 61 -11.30 11.38 24.72
CA LYS A 61 -10.72 11.18 26.06
C LYS A 61 -9.20 11.30 26.08
N GLU A 62 -8.55 10.77 25.05
CA GLU A 62 -7.09 10.78 24.95
C GLU A 62 -6.55 12.05 24.30
N HIS A 63 -7.42 12.87 23.67
CA HIS A 63 -7.03 14.04 22.89
C HIS A 63 -6.03 13.66 21.77
N LEU A 64 -6.39 12.66 20.96
CA LEU A 64 -5.50 12.13 19.92
C LEU A 64 -5.33 13.11 18.76
N ASP A 65 -4.09 13.27 18.32
CA ASP A 65 -3.73 14.04 17.13
C ASP A 65 -3.75 13.17 15.87
N VAL A 66 -3.37 11.90 16.00
CA VAL A 66 -3.20 10.95 14.89
C VAL A 66 -3.68 9.56 15.28
N VAL A 67 -4.39 8.89 14.37
CA VAL A 67 -4.70 7.47 14.49
C VAL A 67 -4.31 6.70 13.24
N SER A 68 -3.93 5.42 13.42
CA SER A 68 -3.82 4.48 12.31
C SER A 68 -5.04 3.58 12.25
N VAL A 69 -5.63 3.43 11.05
CA VAL A 69 -6.71 2.47 10.77
C VAL A 69 -6.10 1.21 10.19
N CYS A 70 -6.16 0.12 10.95
CA CYS A 70 -5.57 -1.20 10.67
C CYS A 70 -6.62 -2.31 10.68
N THR A 71 -7.85 -1.97 10.36
CA THR A 71 -8.99 -2.89 10.23
C THR A 71 -8.91 -3.70 8.92
N PRO A 72 -9.74 -4.73 8.70
CA PRO A 72 -9.85 -5.37 7.38
C PRO A 72 -10.30 -4.39 6.28
N HIS A 73 -9.85 -4.62 5.05
CA HIS A 73 -10.01 -3.72 3.90
C HIS A 73 -11.43 -3.12 3.71
N PRO A 74 -12.54 -3.92 3.75
CA PRO A 74 -13.88 -3.40 3.49
C PRO A 74 -14.42 -2.46 4.57
N ILE A 75 -13.77 -2.42 5.73
CA ILE A 75 -14.21 -1.60 6.87
C ILE A 75 -13.21 -0.49 7.24
N HIS A 76 -12.40 -0.01 6.30
CA HIS A 76 -11.52 1.14 6.53
C HIS A 76 -12.28 2.45 6.61
N CYS A 77 -13.36 2.60 5.82
CA CYS A 77 -14.04 3.87 5.59
C CYS A 77 -14.67 4.46 6.85
N ASP A 78 -15.57 3.74 7.51
CA ASP A 78 -16.30 4.29 8.64
C ASP A 78 -15.40 4.66 9.84
N PRO A 79 -14.40 3.86 10.24
CA PRO A 79 -13.39 4.25 11.21
C PRO A 79 -12.60 5.51 10.84
N ALA A 80 -12.19 5.62 9.57
CA ALA A 80 -11.43 6.78 9.09
C ALA A 80 -12.28 8.06 9.07
N VAL A 81 -13.52 7.97 8.59
CA VAL A 81 -14.47 9.10 8.60
C VAL A 81 -14.76 9.53 10.03
N THR A 82 -15.06 8.57 10.94
CA THR A 82 -15.29 8.88 12.35
C THR A 82 -14.09 9.59 12.98
N ALA A 83 -12.87 9.16 12.69
CA ALA A 83 -11.68 9.80 13.22
C ALA A 83 -11.50 11.23 12.67
N ALA A 84 -11.67 11.40 11.35
CA ALA A 84 -11.59 12.71 10.70
C ALA A 84 -12.64 13.69 11.22
N GLU A 85 -13.90 13.26 11.43
CA GLU A 85 -14.98 14.07 11.98
C GLU A 85 -14.74 14.49 13.45
N ASN A 86 -13.88 13.75 14.16
CA ASN A 86 -13.42 14.13 15.51
C ASN A 86 -12.11 14.92 15.51
N GLY A 87 -11.68 15.45 14.33
CA GLY A 87 -10.53 16.34 14.20
C GLY A 87 -9.17 15.63 14.27
N CYS A 88 -9.14 14.30 14.12
CA CYS A 88 -7.94 13.49 14.20
C CYS A 88 -7.36 13.23 12.80
N ASN A 89 -6.04 13.35 12.62
CA ASN A 89 -5.36 12.96 11.39
C ASN A 89 -5.32 11.44 11.27
N VAL A 90 -5.42 10.90 10.05
CA VAL A 90 -5.65 9.46 9.87
C VAL A 90 -4.65 8.86 8.87
N LEU A 91 -3.91 7.84 9.29
CA LEU A 91 -3.13 6.99 8.43
C LEU A 91 -3.87 5.65 8.25
N ILE A 92 -4.17 5.27 7.02
CA ILE A 92 -5.02 4.11 6.70
C ILE A 92 -4.18 3.03 6.01
N GLU A 93 -4.33 1.78 6.44
CA GLU A 93 -3.72 0.65 5.74
C GLU A 93 -4.19 0.54 4.29
N LYS A 94 -3.34 -0.08 3.46
CA LYS A 94 -3.68 -0.34 2.05
C LYS A 94 -4.69 -1.51 1.93
N PRO A 95 -5.56 -1.46 0.90
CA PRO A 95 -5.88 -0.29 0.07
C PRO A 95 -6.61 0.78 0.89
N LEU A 96 -6.63 2.02 0.43
CA LEU A 96 -7.31 3.14 1.13
C LEU A 96 -8.75 2.75 1.54
N ALA A 97 -9.48 2.13 0.62
CA ALA A 97 -10.77 1.47 0.85
C ALA A 97 -10.99 0.41 -0.24
N SER A 98 -12.08 -0.36 -0.13
CA SER A 98 -12.44 -1.39 -1.11
C SER A 98 -13.30 -0.87 -2.27
N SER A 99 -13.74 0.39 -2.24
CA SER A 99 -14.52 1.03 -3.30
C SER A 99 -14.14 2.49 -3.49
N LEU A 100 -14.36 3.03 -4.70
CA LEU A 100 -14.15 4.45 -4.98
C LEU A 100 -15.06 5.34 -4.15
N ALA A 101 -16.32 4.93 -3.95
CA ALA A 101 -17.27 5.69 -3.14
C ALA A 101 -16.75 5.86 -1.69
N ASP A 102 -16.18 4.82 -1.11
CA ASP A 102 -15.60 4.91 0.23
C ASP A 102 -14.30 5.73 0.25
N CYS A 103 -13.47 5.64 -0.80
CA CYS A 103 -12.31 6.52 -0.94
C CYS A 103 -12.73 7.99 -0.99
N ASP A 104 -13.78 8.32 -1.75
CA ASP A 104 -14.28 9.69 -1.88
C ASP A 104 -14.86 10.20 -0.54
N ARG A 105 -15.60 9.36 0.21
CA ARG A 105 -16.07 9.67 1.57
C ARG A 105 -14.93 9.98 2.54
N ILE A 106 -13.86 9.19 2.51
CA ILE A 106 -12.67 9.38 3.36
C ILE A 106 -12.01 10.74 3.02
N ILE A 107 -11.80 11.01 1.72
CA ILE A 107 -11.16 12.25 1.26
C ILE A 107 -12.02 13.46 1.62
N GLU A 108 -13.34 13.38 1.39
CA GLU A 108 -14.29 14.45 1.73
C GLU A 108 -14.29 14.74 3.24
N ALA A 109 -14.26 13.70 4.07
CA ALA A 109 -14.16 13.87 5.53
C ALA A 109 -12.87 14.57 5.94
N GLY A 110 -11.73 14.21 5.33
CA GLY A 110 -10.46 14.88 5.56
C GLY A 110 -10.47 16.35 5.16
N ASP A 111 -10.94 16.66 3.95
CA ASP A 111 -11.03 18.02 3.43
C ASP A 111 -11.96 18.89 4.29
N LYS A 112 -13.13 18.38 4.65
CA LYS A 112 -14.13 19.09 5.44
C LYS A 112 -13.66 19.42 6.86
N ASN A 113 -12.92 18.52 7.46
CA ASN A 113 -12.44 18.67 8.84
C ASN A 113 -10.99 19.20 8.92
N HIS A 114 -10.38 19.52 7.79
CA HIS A 114 -9.01 20.06 7.69
C HIS A 114 -7.96 19.15 8.37
N VAL A 115 -8.12 17.84 8.25
CA VAL A 115 -7.18 16.85 8.75
C VAL A 115 -6.43 16.16 7.62
N THR A 116 -5.19 15.78 7.90
CA THR A 116 -4.35 15.04 6.95
C THR A 116 -4.76 13.56 6.94
N ILE A 117 -4.99 13.01 5.75
CA ILE A 117 -5.24 11.59 5.57
C ILE A 117 -4.18 10.99 4.66
N GLY A 118 -3.52 9.92 5.11
CA GLY A 118 -2.52 9.17 4.37
C GLY A 118 -2.94 7.72 4.14
N THR A 119 -2.33 7.09 3.16
CA THR A 119 -2.48 5.65 2.87
C THR A 119 -1.14 4.94 3.09
N MET A 120 -1.14 3.82 3.81
CA MET A 120 0.07 3.05 4.06
C MET A 120 0.51 2.30 2.80
N VAL A 121 1.58 2.77 2.16
CA VAL A 121 2.24 2.15 1.00
C VAL A 121 3.75 2.17 1.22
N GLN A 122 4.20 1.43 2.21
CA GLN A 122 5.58 1.47 2.73
C GLN A 122 6.65 1.14 1.68
N ARG A 123 6.31 0.53 0.54
CA ARG A 123 7.29 0.21 -0.51
C ARG A 123 7.83 1.44 -1.23
N ARG A 124 7.13 2.61 -1.19
CA ARG A 124 7.74 3.86 -1.66
C ARG A 124 8.97 4.25 -0.85
N PHE A 125 9.10 3.76 0.40
CA PHE A 125 10.24 4.00 1.28
C PHE A 125 11.38 2.98 1.10
N TYR A 126 11.25 1.97 0.24
CA TYR A 126 12.36 1.12 -0.16
C TYR A 126 13.36 1.94 -0.96
N ARG A 127 14.64 1.94 -0.56
CA ARG A 127 15.67 2.72 -1.24
C ARG A 127 15.74 2.49 -2.75
N PRO A 128 15.66 1.24 -3.26
CA PRO A 128 15.63 1.02 -4.71
C PRO A 128 14.37 1.59 -5.39
N CYS A 129 13.21 1.66 -4.70
CA CYS A 129 12.01 2.30 -5.25
C CYS A 129 12.17 3.82 -5.32
N MET A 130 12.72 4.45 -4.28
CA MET A 130 13.03 5.88 -4.27
C MET A 130 14.04 6.24 -5.36
N ARG A 131 15.08 5.41 -5.56
CA ARG A 131 16.10 5.62 -6.61
C ARG A 131 15.49 5.66 -8.01
N VAL A 132 14.51 4.78 -8.30
CA VAL A 132 13.76 4.82 -9.57
C VAL A 132 13.02 6.15 -9.72
N HIS A 133 12.28 6.57 -8.69
CA HIS A 133 11.54 7.83 -8.70
C HIS A 133 12.49 9.05 -8.86
N GLU A 134 13.57 9.10 -8.08
CA GLU A 134 14.59 10.15 -8.17
C GLU A 134 15.21 10.25 -9.57
N ALA A 135 15.44 9.12 -10.25
CA ALA A 135 15.98 9.11 -11.60
C ALA A 135 14.98 9.65 -12.64
N ILE A 136 13.69 9.35 -12.46
CA ILE A 136 12.62 9.87 -13.33
C ILE A 136 12.48 11.38 -13.12
N GLU A 137 12.37 11.85 -11.86
CA GLU A 137 12.25 13.29 -11.53
C GLU A 137 13.47 14.09 -11.99
N ALA A 138 14.67 13.49 -11.92
CA ALA A 138 15.89 14.10 -12.43
C ALA A 138 16.03 14.06 -13.96
N GLY A 139 15.04 13.50 -14.68
CA GLY A 139 15.04 13.42 -16.14
C GLY A 139 16.11 12.46 -16.72
N LYS A 140 16.68 11.54 -15.92
CA LYS A 140 17.77 10.65 -16.36
C LYS A 140 17.36 9.69 -17.49
N ILE A 141 16.08 9.35 -17.59
CA ILE A 141 15.53 8.51 -18.67
C ILE A 141 14.79 9.33 -19.72
N GLY A 142 14.78 10.67 -19.63
CA GLY A 142 13.87 11.51 -20.41
C GLY A 142 12.43 11.33 -19.94
N LYS A 143 11.46 11.61 -20.82
CA LYS A 143 10.05 11.38 -20.52
C LYS A 143 9.74 9.88 -20.46
N PRO A 144 9.08 9.36 -19.41
CA PRO A 144 8.60 7.97 -19.38
C PRO A 144 7.66 7.66 -20.55
N VAL A 145 7.92 6.55 -21.27
CA VAL A 145 7.12 6.12 -22.44
C VAL A 145 6.50 4.76 -22.27
N LEU A 146 7.09 3.88 -21.43
CA LEU A 146 6.57 2.53 -21.17
C LEU A 146 6.75 2.19 -19.69
N GLY A 147 5.66 1.77 -19.04
CA GLY A 147 5.66 1.25 -17.67
C GLY A 147 5.19 -0.20 -17.62
N MET A 148 5.82 -1.03 -16.80
CA MET A 148 5.50 -2.46 -16.69
C MET A 148 5.41 -2.90 -15.24
N VAL A 149 4.32 -3.63 -14.90
CA VAL A 149 4.18 -4.37 -13.63
C VAL A 149 4.10 -5.84 -13.94
N THR A 150 4.93 -6.63 -13.26
CA THR A 150 4.84 -8.09 -13.25
C THR A 150 4.95 -8.57 -11.82
N MET A 151 3.88 -9.19 -11.29
CA MET A 151 3.88 -9.81 -9.97
C MET A 151 3.36 -11.23 -10.08
N LEU A 152 4.24 -12.20 -9.87
CA LEU A 152 3.98 -13.63 -10.02
C LEU A 152 4.22 -14.33 -8.69
N GLY A 153 3.17 -14.40 -7.90
CA GLY A 153 3.16 -14.95 -6.54
C GLY A 153 2.44 -16.29 -6.43
N TRP A 154 2.52 -16.88 -5.25
CA TRP A 154 1.75 -18.05 -4.88
C TRP A 154 1.04 -17.85 -3.55
N ARG A 155 -0.22 -18.24 -3.51
CA ARG A 155 -1.00 -18.36 -2.28
C ARG A 155 -1.71 -19.69 -2.30
N ASP A 156 -1.45 -20.51 -1.30
CA ASP A 156 -2.05 -21.84 -1.18
C ASP A 156 -3.40 -21.81 -0.44
N LYS A 157 -4.02 -22.97 -0.31
CA LYS A 157 -5.29 -23.10 0.41
C LYS A 157 -5.13 -22.72 1.91
N ALA A 158 -3.99 -23.02 2.53
CA ALA A 158 -3.75 -22.68 3.92
C ALA A 158 -3.75 -21.16 4.16
N TYR A 159 -3.23 -20.39 3.20
CA TYR A 159 -3.33 -18.94 3.24
C TYR A 159 -4.79 -18.45 3.24
N TYR A 160 -5.63 -18.98 2.34
CA TYR A 160 -7.03 -18.56 2.26
C TYR A 160 -7.86 -19.05 3.45
N ASP A 161 -7.54 -20.21 4.02
CA ASP A 161 -8.20 -20.74 5.21
C ASP A 161 -7.76 -20.04 6.53
N SER A 162 -6.69 -19.23 6.50
CA SER A 162 -6.14 -18.60 7.72
C SER A 162 -7.06 -17.57 8.37
N ASP A 163 -7.94 -16.98 7.59
CA ASP A 163 -8.88 -15.96 8.04
C ASP A 163 -10.16 -16.04 7.19
N ALA A 164 -11.32 -16.03 7.83
CA ALA A 164 -12.63 -16.21 7.16
C ALA A 164 -13.00 -15.11 6.14
N TRP A 165 -12.33 -13.96 6.17
CA TRP A 165 -12.58 -12.86 5.23
C TRP A 165 -11.83 -13.05 3.90
N ARG A 166 -10.77 -13.88 3.87
CA ARG A 166 -9.94 -14.07 2.67
C ARG A 166 -10.68 -14.79 1.56
N GLY A 167 -10.34 -14.45 0.33
CA GLY A 167 -10.84 -15.12 -0.87
C GLY A 167 -12.32 -14.84 -1.20
N THR A 168 -12.98 -13.90 -0.51
CA THR A 168 -14.38 -13.55 -0.74
C THR A 168 -14.55 -12.09 -1.15
N TRP A 169 -15.50 -11.81 -2.05
CA TRP A 169 -15.79 -10.41 -2.44
C TRP A 169 -16.25 -9.56 -1.24
N LYS A 170 -17.05 -10.15 -0.36
CA LYS A 170 -17.56 -9.44 0.82
C LYS A 170 -16.49 -9.16 1.86
N GLY A 171 -15.58 -10.10 2.08
CA GLY A 171 -14.60 -10.02 3.18
C GLY A 171 -13.29 -9.37 2.79
N GLU A 172 -12.85 -9.56 1.54
CA GLU A 172 -11.57 -9.06 1.03
C GLU A 172 -11.73 -7.89 0.05
N GLY A 173 -12.86 -7.83 -0.67
CA GLY A 173 -13.13 -6.78 -1.67
C GLY A 173 -12.53 -7.08 -3.05
N GLY A 174 -11.79 -8.18 -3.19
CA GLY A 174 -11.11 -8.63 -4.41
C GLY A 174 -9.97 -9.57 -4.08
N GLY A 175 -9.26 -10.05 -5.09
CA GLY A 175 -8.17 -11.01 -4.94
C GLY A 175 -6.79 -10.39 -5.09
N VAL A 176 -6.02 -10.88 -6.07
CA VAL A 176 -4.62 -10.46 -6.28
C VAL A 176 -4.49 -8.96 -6.52
N LEU A 177 -5.43 -8.34 -7.22
CA LEU A 177 -5.43 -6.89 -7.51
C LEU A 177 -5.59 -6.04 -6.24
N VAL A 178 -6.41 -6.48 -5.29
CA VAL A 178 -6.75 -5.71 -4.07
C VAL A 178 -5.78 -5.99 -2.93
N ASN A 179 -5.30 -7.21 -2.79
CA ASN A 179 -4.51 -7.59 -1.63
C ASN A 179 -2.99 -7.61 -1.88
N GLN A 180 -2.51 -8.25 -2.94
CA GLN A 180 -1.08 -8.43 -3.17
C GLN A 180 -0.47 -7.38 -4.09
N ALA A 181 -1.15 -7.02 -5.17
CA ALA A 181 -0.64 -6.11 -6.19
C ALA A 181 -0.71 -4.59 -5.86
N PRO A 182 -1.47 -4.07 -4.87
CA PRO A 182 -1.58 -2.62 -4.66
C PRO A 182 -0.25 -1.90 -4.55
N HIS A 183 0.77 -2.54 -3.98
CA HIS A 183 2.08 -1.93 -3.86
C HIS A 183 2.78 -1.70 -5.20
N GLN A 184 2.69 -2.67 -6.13
CA GLN A 184 3.28 -2.54 -7.47
C GLN A 184 2.44 -1.60 -8.34
N LEU A 185 1.10 -1.60 -8.18
CA LEU A 185 0.20 -0.68 -8.87
C LEU A 185 0.46 0.77 -8.42
N ASP A 186 0.65 0.98 -7.12
CA ASP A 186 1.01 2.29 -6.56
C ASP A 186 2.36 2.79 -7.12
N LEU A 187 3.39 1.95 -7.13
CA LEU A 187 4.69 2.31 -7.71
C LEU A 187 4.59 2.65 -9.20
N LEU A 188 3.79 1.89 -9.98
CA LEU A 188 3.56 2.21 -11.38
C LEU A 188 2.94 3.60 -11.55
N LEU A 189 1.91 3.92 -10.74
CA LEU A 189 1.25 5.23 -10.76
C LEU A 189 2.19 6.35 -10.31
N TRP A 190 3.03 6.10 -9.30
CA TRP A 190 4.01 7.05 -8.80
C TRP A 190 5.08 7.39 -9.83
N TYR A 191 5.47 6.42 -10.67
CA TYR A 191 6.48 6.59 -11.71
C TYR A 191 5.93 7.13 -13.03
N MET A 192 4.72 6.73 -13.41
CA MET A 192 4.15 7.01 -14.74
C MET A 192 3.11 8.14 -14.74
N GLY A 193 2.59 8.52 -13.57
CA GLY A 193 1.56 9.54 -13.41
C GLY A 193 0.14 9.02 -13.68
N ASP A 194 -0.77 9.95 -14.05
CA ASP A 194 -2.19 9.68 -14.16
C ASP A 194 -2.56 8.80 -15.37
N VAL A 195 -3.47 7.87 -15.13
CA VAL A 195 -4.06 7.01 -16.17
C VAL A 195 -5.10 7.78 -16.98
N ASP A 196 -5.15 7.52 -18.29
CA ASP A 196 -6.18 7.99 -19.22
C ASP A 196 -7.23 6.91 -19.48
N GLU A 197 -6.77 5.68 -19.78
CA GLU A 197 -7.67 4.55 -20.02
C GLU A 197 -6.99 3.20 -19.73
N VAL A 198 -7.79 2.18 -19.43
CA VAL A 198 -7.33 0.79 -19.22
C VAL A 198 -8.26 -0.21 -19.89
N TYR A 199 -7.68 -1.28 -20.44
CA TYR A 199 -8.38 -2.51 -20.80
C TYR A 199 -7.75 -3.68 -20.05
N GLY A 200 -8.57 -4.46 -19.33
CA GLY A 200 -8.05 -5.56 -18.53
C GLY A 200 -8.98 -6.77 -18.47
N VAL A 201 -8.38 -7.90 -18.16
CA VAL A 201 -9.06 -9.18 -17.96
C VAL A 201 -8.56 -9.78 -16.67
N TRP A 202 -9.50 -10.24 -15.84
CA TRP A 202 -9.22 -10.97 -14.62
C TRP A 202 -9.99 -12.28 -14.56
N LYS A 203 -9.44 -13.28 -13.88
CA LYS A 203 -10.09 -14.58 -13.64
C LYS A 203 -9.57 -15.25 -12.38
N ASN A 204 -10.37 -16.17 -11.85
CA ASN A 204 -9.91 -17.23 -10.98
C ASN A 204 -9.59 -18.45 -11.86
N LEU A 205 -8.33 -18.85 -11.89
CA LEU A 205 -7.85 -19.91 -12.78
C LEU A 205 -7.42 -21.18 -12.03
N ASN A 206 -6.80 -21.00 -10.83
CA ASN A 206 -6.17 -22.10 -10.11
C ASN A 206 -6.65 -22.28 -8.66
N HIS A 207 -7.54 -21.39 -8.16
CA HIS A 207 -8.02 -21.42 -6.78
C HIS A 207 -9.52 -21.62 -6.70
N PRO A 208 -10.06 -22.83 -7.04
CA PRO A 208 -11.50 -23.08 -7.12
C PRO A 208 -12.23 -22.94 -5.77
N TYR A 209 -11.52 -22.74 -4.68
CA TYR A 209 -12.04 -22.58 -3.32
C TYR A 209 -12.16 -21.11 -2.89
N ILE A 210 -11.88 -20.13 -3.78
CA ILE A 210 -12.11 -18.71 -3.53
C ILE A 210 -13.08 -18.12 -4.56
N GLU A 211 -13.73 -17.00 -4.21
CA GLU A 211 -14.68 -16.28 -5.07
C GLU A 211 -14.01 -15.25 -5.97
N VAL A 212 -12.89 -14.67 -5.48
CA VAL A 212 -12.18 -13.55 -6.11
C VAL A 212 -11.16 -14.05 -7.15
N GLU A 213 -10.57 -13.13 -7.90
CA GLU A 213 -9.59 -13.45 -8.92
C GLU A 213 -8.21 -13.77 -8.31
N ASP A 214 -7.53 -14.70 -8.93
CA ASP A 214 -6.14 -15.04 -8.66
C ASP A 214 -5.16 -14.53 -9.73
N THR A 215 -5.69 -14.06 -10.86
CA THR A 215 -4.87 -13.59 -11.99
C THR A 215 -5.57 -12.44 -12.72
N ALA A 216 -4.81 -11.39 -13.04
CA ALA A 216 -5.26 -10.28 -13.85
C ALA A 216 -4.16 -9.78 -14.81
N VAL A 217 -4.58 -9.36 -16.01
CA VAL A 217 -3.72 -8.77 -17.05
C VAL A 217 -4.40 -7.52 -17.57
N ALA A 218 -3.65 -6.41 -17.71
CA ALA A 218 -4.20 -5.17 -18.27
C ALA A 218 -3.19 -4.43 -19.15
N VAL A 219 -3.71 -3.65 -20.07
CA VAL A 219 -2.99 -2.62 -20.83
C VAL A 219 -3.48 -1.26 -20.37
N VAL A 220 -2.53 -0.37 -20.08
CA VAL A 220 -2.78 0.97 -19.53
C VAL A 220 -2.27 2.02 -20.50
N LYS A 221 -3.04 3.09 -20.69
CA LYS A 221 -2.60 4.31 -21.35
C LYS A 221 -2.61 5.46 -20.32
N PHE A 222 -1.52 6.19 -20.26
CA PHE A 222 -1.36 7.31 -19.35
C PHE A 222 -1.70 8.64 -20.03
N LYS A 223 -2.12 9.65 -19.25
CA LYS A 223 -2.42 11.00 -19.77
C LYS A 223 -1.21 11.65 -20.45
N SER A 224 0.00 11.26 -20.09
CA SER A 224 1.25 11.67 -20.73
C SER A 224 1.39 11.18 -22.19
N GLY A 225 0.55 10.23 -22.61
CA GLY A 225 0.67 9.48 -23.88
C GLY A 225 1.52 8.22 -23.77
N ALA A 226 2.15 7.96 -22.64
CA ALA A 226 2.85 6.71 -22.36
C ALA A 226 1.88 5.53 -22.31
N VAL A 227 2.41 4.32 -22.48
CA VAL A 227 1.65 3.06 -22.38
C VAL A 227 2.27 2.16 -21.30
N GLY A 228 1.49 1.17 -20.85
CA GLY A 228 2.00 0.20 -19.88
C GLY A 228 1.22 -1.10 -19.86
N ASN A 229 1.75 -2.07 -19.14
CA ASN A 229 1.06 -3.32 -18.88
C ASN A 229 1.12 -3.68 -17.38
N ILE A 230 0.13 -4.49 -16.98
CA ILE A 230 0.02 -5.08 -15.65
C ILE A 230 -0.22 -6.57 -15.83
N VAL A 231 0.64 -7.40 -15.24
CA VAL A 231 0.48 -8.85 -15.18
C VAL A 231 0.66 -9.26 -13.72
N VAL A 232 -0.43 -9.67 -13.07
CA VAL A 232 -0.40 -10.05 -11.66
C VAL A 232 -1.10 -11.39 -11.45
N SER A 233 -0.50 -12.26 -10.65
CA SER A 233 -1.04 -13.59 -10.39
C SER A 233 -0.56 -14.12 -9.04
N ASN A 234 -1.47 -14.82 -8.33
CA ASN A 234 -1.19 -15.64 -7.15
C ASN A 234 -1.09 -17.13 -7.48
N SER A 235 -1.05 -17.49 -8.75
CA SER A 235 -1.15 -18.87 -9.27
C SER A 235 0.18 -19.47 -9.70
N GLN A 236 1.31 -18.80 -9.41
CA GLN A 236 2.63 -19.27 -9.83
C GLN A 236 3.34 -20.00 -8.69
N ASN A 237 3.51 -21.31 -8.81
CA ASN A 237 4.21 -22.15 -7.83
C ASN A 237 5.45 -22.80 -8.47
N PRO A 238 6.69 -22.52 -7.99
CA PRO A 238 6.99 -21.55 -6.91
C PRO A 238 6.68 -20.10 -7.31
N ALA A 239 6.46 -19.24 -6.31
CA ALA A 239 6.38 -17.81 -6.51
C ALA A 239 7.72 -17.30 -7.10
N LEU A 240 7.64 -16.29 -7.98
CA LEU A 240 8.81 -15.81 -8.71
C LEU A 240 9.28 -14.42 -8.23
N TYR A 241 8.50 -13.37 -8.54
CA TYR A 241 8.89 -11.99 -8.22
C TYR A 241 7.73 -11.01 -8.34
N GLY A 242 7.94 -9.81 -7.77
CA GLY A 242 7.18 -8.61 -8.06
C GLY A 242 8.11 -7.51 -8.57
N LYS A 243 7.85 -6.97 -9.77
CA LYS A 243 8.70 -6.00 -10.47
C LYS A 243 7.92 -4.83 -11.01
N VAL A 244 8.56 -3.65 -11.02
CA VAL A 244 8.07 -2.46 -11.72
C VAL A 244 9.23 -1.86 -12.53
N HIS A 245 9.06 -1.78 -13.85
CA HIS A 245 10.05 -1.26 -14.78
C HIS A 245 9.49 -0.07 -15.55
N VAL A 246 10.33 0.94 -15.79
CA VAL A 246 10.00 2.14 -16.56
C VAL A 246 11.08 2.41 -17.59
N PHE A 247 10.65 2.71 -18.81
CA PHE A 247 11.54 3.03 -19.92
C PHE A 247 11.24 4.45 -20.41
N GLY A 248 12.27 5.19 -20.71
CA GLY A 248 12.20 6.57 -21.14
C GLY A 248 12.42 6.79 -22.63
N GLU A 249 12.10 7.98 -23.12
CA GLU A 249 12.21 8.35 -24.54
C GLU A 249 13.65 8.38 -25.06
N ASN A 250 14.65 8.50 -24.17
CA ASN A 250 16.05 8.44 -24.54
C ASN A 250 16.59 7.00 -24.65
N GLY A 251 15.73 5.98 -24.48
CA GLY A 251 16.07 4.57 -24.56
C GLY A 251 16.59 3.96 -23.25
N ALA A 252 16.78 4.76 -22.19
CA ALA A 252 17.17 4.23 -20.90
C ALA A 252 15.99 3.59 -20.16
N GLY A 253 16.29 2.57 -19.35
CA GLY A 253 15.33 1.90 -18.48
C GLY A 253 15.81 1.87 -17.04
N VAL A 254 14.88 2.00 -16.12
CA VAL A 254 15.09 1.87 -14.67
C VAL A 254 14.02 0.96 -14.09
N GLY A 255 14.36 0.19 -13.05
CA GLY A 255 13.40 -0.74 -12.50
C GLY A 255 13.77 -1.26 -11.14
N VAL A 256 12.79 -1.86 -10.48
CA VAL A 256 12.92 -2.46 -9.16
C VAL A 256 12.21 -3.80 -9.08
N GLN A 257 12.89 -4.80 -8.52
CA GLN A 257 12.28 -5.99 -7.97
C GLN A 257 11.95 -5.71 -6.51
N THR A 258 10.66 -5.71 -6.16
CA THR A 258 10.19 -5.40 -4.80
C THR A 258 10.07 -6.62 -3.91
N ASP A 259 9.89 -7.79 -4.52
CA ASP A 259 9.74 -9.10 -3.86
C ASP A 259 10.45 -10.15 -4.66
N GLY A 260 11.03 -11.12 -3.99
CA GLY A 260 11.55 -12.33 -4.60
C GLY A 260 10.52 -13.45 -4.67
N GLY A 261 11.00 -14.71 -4.81
CA GLY A 261 10.13 -15.88 -4.89
C GLY A 261 9.38 -16.21 -3.60
N ALA A 262 10.01 -15.97 -2.44
CA ALA A 262 9.39 -16.18 -1.13
C ALA A 262 8.71 -14.88 -0.68
N MET A 263 7.43 -14.73 -0.96
CA MET A 263 6.67 -13.56 -0.56
C MET A 263 6.22 -13.67 0.90
N PHE A 264 6.42 -12.59 1.66
CA PHE A 264 5.92 -12.51 3.03
C PHE A 264 4.40 -12.66 3.09
N ILE A 265 3.95 -13.45 4.06
CA ILE A 265 2.53 -13.62 4.40
C ILE A 265 2.37 -13.39 5.89
N ALA A 266 1.71 -12.29 6.28
CA ALA A 266 1.53 -11.92 7.68
C ALA A 266 0.95 -13.06 8.52
N GLY A 267 1.74 -13.53 9.50
CA GLY A 267 1.38 -14.59 10.43
C GLY A 267 1.51 -16.02 9.91
N MET A 268 1.95 -16.23 8.66
CA MET A 268 2.20 -17.56 8.08
C MET A 268 3.65 -17.75 7.64
N SER A 269 4.32 -16.68 7.22
CA SER A 269 5.71 -16.71 6.79
C SER A 269 6.42 -15.46 7.29
N THR A 270 7.66 -15.62 7.74
CA THR A 270 8.58 -14.52 8.08
C THR A 270 9.65 -14.34 7.02
N ILE A 271 9.62 -15.14 5.94
CA ILE A 271 10.61 -15.06 4.87
C ILE A 271 10.29 -13.81 4.05
N THR A 272 11.25 -12.90 4.04
CA THR A 272 11.24 -11.70 3.22
C THR A 272 12.49 -11.69 2.34
N GLU A 273 12.33 -11.24 1.11
CA GLU A 273 13.46 -11.09 0.21
C GLU A 273 13.74 -9.61 -0.03
N PRO A 274 15.03 -9.21 -0.05
CA PRO A 274 15.40 -7.82 -0.23
C PRO A 274 14.91 -7.25 -1.55
N PRO A 275 14.36 -6.02 -1.56
CA PRO A 275 14.15 -5.28 -2.79
C PRO A 275 15.47 -4.76 -3.34
N TYR A 276 15.60 -4.71 -4.68
CA TYR A 276 16.78 -4.14 -5.34
C TYR A 276 16.43 -3.66 -6.75
N ASN A 277 17.26 -2.76 -7.31
CA ASN A 277 17.14 -2.42 -8.72
C ASN A 277 17.69 -3.57 -9.56
N ASP A 278 16.85 -4.10 -10.44
CA ASP A 278 17.18 -5.22 -11.34
C ASP A 278 17.33 -4.78 -12.80
N LEU A 279 17.02 -3.50 -13.08
CA LEU A 279 17.19 -2.86 -14.38
C LEU A 279 17.72 -1.43 -14.18
N TRP A 280 18.85 -1.10 -14.83
CA TRP A 280 19.39 0.25 -14.83
C TRP A 280 20.31 0.47 -16.02
N THR A 281 19.82 1.20 -17.02
CA THR A 281 20.59 1.47 -18.26
C THR A 281 20.82 2.96 -18.49
N VAL A 282 20.76 3.75 -17.41
CA VAL A 282 21.09 5.18 -17.44
C VAL A 282 22.57 5.34 -17.80
N GLU A 283 22.86 6.20 -18.76
CA GLU A 283 24.24 6.46 -19.22
C GLU A 283 25.15 6.92 -18.07
N GLY A 284 26.31 6.27 -17.97
CA GLY A 284 27.31 6.56 -16.91
C GLY A 284 26.94 6.04 -15.51
N GLU A 285 25.88 5.23 -15.37
CA GLU A 285 25.47 4.69 -14.06
C GLU A 285 25.25 3.16 -14.04
N ALA A 286 25.39 2.48 -15.18
CA ALA A 286 25.13 1.03 -15.27
C ALA A 286 26.07 0.19 -14.40
N ASP A 287 27.28 0.66 -14.17
CA ASP A 287 28.31 0.04 -13.32
C ASP A 287 27.97 0.10 -11.83
N LYS A 288 27.07 0.97 -11.40
CA LYS A 288 26.65 1.12 -10.00
C LYS A 288 25.64 0.06 -9.55
N LEU A 289 25.02 -0.66 -10.49
CA LEU A 289 23.87 -1.53 -10.21
C LEU A 289 24.20 -2.63 -9.20
N GLU A 290 25.34 -3.29 -9.35
CA GLU A 290 25.75 -4.39 -8.46
C GLU A 290 26.10 -3.87 -7.04
N ASP A 291 26.73 -2.72 -6.93
CA ASP A 291 27.03 -2.09 -5.63
C ASP A 291 25.74 -1.66 -4.92
N TRP A 292 24.80 -1.06 -5.65
CA TRP A 292 23.49 -0.70 -5.09
C TRP A 292 22.73 -1.93 -4.64
N LYS A 293 22.67 -2.98 -5.46
CA LYS A 293 22.01 -4.23 -5.11
C LYS A 293 22.59 -4.82 -3.83
N LYS A 294 23.92 -4.89 -3.75
CA LYS A 294 24.59 -5.38 -2.54
C LYS A 294 24.25 -4.52 -1.32
N GLY A 295 24.38 -3.19 -1.42
CA GLY A 295 24.10 -2.28 -0.31
C GLY A 295 22.64 -2.31 0.13
N ASP A 296 21.68 -2.33 -0.80
CA ASP A 296 20.25 -2.41 -0.51
C ASP A 296 19.87 -3.75 0.17
N CYS A 297 20.43 -4.88 -0.31
CA CYS A 297 20.22 -6.19 0.30
C CYS A 297 20.85 -6.29 1.71
N ASP A 298 22.08 -5.82 1.87
CA ASP A 298 22.76 -5.79 3.16
C ASP A 298 21.98 -4.95 4.18
N PHE A 299 21.50 -3.77 3.78
CA PHE A 299 20.70 -2.92 4.64
C PHE A 299 19.36 -3.57 5.01
N PHE A 300 18.61 -4.09 4.03
CA PHE A 300 17.32 -4.74 4.27
C PHE A 300 17.44 -5.91 5.26
N ASN A 301 18.51 -6.70 5.14
CA ASN A 301 18.79 -7.81 6.05
C ASN A 301 19.29 -7.38 7.44
N SER A 302 19.72 -6.13 7.59
CA SER A 302 20.21 -5.59 8.87
C SER A 302 19.10 -5.03 9.77
N VAL A 303 17.90 -4.84 9.23
CA VAL A 303 16.74 -4.30 9.94
C VAL A 303 15.60 -5.33 10.03
N ASP A 304 14.67 -5.15 10.96
CA ASP A 304 13.38 -5.85 10.91
C ASP A 304 12.55 -5.24 9.77
N SER A 305 12.67 -5.80 8.57
CA SER A 305 12.06 -5.27 7.35
C SER A 305 10.53 -5.22 7.38
N MET A 306 9.89 -6.04 8.21
CA MET A 306 8.44 -6.03 8.41
C MET A 306 7.97 -4.79 9.16
N TYR A 307 8.83 -4.27 10.00
CA TYR A 307 8.55 -3.16 10.88
C TYR A 307 9.17 -1.84 10.39
N TYR A 308 10.45 -1.87 9.98
CA TYR A 308 11.25 -0.70 9.65
C TYR A 308 10.57 0.24 8.63
N TYR A 309 10.05 -0.31 7.54
CA TYR A 309 9.46 0.52 6.48
C TYR A 309 8.07 1.07 6.84
N HIS A 310 7.32 0.37 7.69
CA HIS A 310 6.12 0.96 8.30
C HIS A 310 6.50 2.14 9.20
N GLN A 311 7.56 1.98 10.00
CA GLN A 311 8.05 3.06 10.87
C GLN A 311 8.51 4.28 10.06
N GLU A 312 9.24 4.10 8.96
CA GLU A 312 9.68 5.22 8.12
C GLU A 312 8.50 5.98 7.49
N GLN A 313 7.48 5.28 7.03
CA GLN A 313 6.29 5.95 6.51
C GLN A 313 5.47 6.63 7.62
N ILE A 314 5.32 6.01 8.79
CA ILE A 314 4.64 6.63 9.93
C ILE A 314 5.39 7.89 10.36
N LYS A 315 6.72 7.86 10.39
CA LYS A 315 7.56 9.01 10.68
C LYS A 315 7.36 10.16 9.68
N ASP A 316 7.28 9.86 8.37
CA ASP A 316 6.94 10.84 7.32
C ASP A 316 5.55 11.45 7.56
N PHE A 317 4.56 10.61 7.86
CA PHE A 317 3.19 11.06 8.11
C PHE A 317 3.11 11.97 9.36
N LEU A 318 3.73 11.57 10.48
CA LEU A 318 3.77 12.41 11.68
C LEU A 318 4.48 13.74 11.42
N HIS A 319 5.58 13.72 10.67
CA HIS A 319 6.28 14.94 10.27
C HIS A 319 5.40 15.86 9.43
N ALA A 320 4.66 15.30 8.47
CA ALA A 320 3.71 16.06 7.64
C ALA A 320 2.61 16.71 8.47
N VAL A 321 2.08 16.00 9.48
CA VAL A 321 1.10 16.56 10.43
C VAL A 321 1.71 17.70 11.26
N GLU A 322 2.90 17.51 11.83
CA GLU A 322 3.59 18.53 12.65
C GLU A 322 3.89 19.81 11.86
N THR A 323 4.27 19.67 10.58
CA THR A 323 4.70 20.78 9.74
C THR A 323 3.60 21.33 8.84
N HIS A 324 2.40 20.75 8.90
CA HIS A 324 1.26 21.08 8.02
C HIS A 324 1.63 20.98 6.52
N THR A 325 2.43 19.97 6.18
CA THR A 325 2.82 19.67 4.80
C THR A 325 2.11 18.41 4.28
N LYS A 326 2.26 18.13 2.97
CA LYS A 326 1.74 16.90 2.37
C LYS A 326 2.68 15.72 2.71
N PRO A 327 2.16 14.57 3.21
CA PRO A 327 2.96 13.36 3.34
C PRO A 327 3.32 12.80 1.95
N LEU A 328 4.35 11.95 1.89
CA LEU A 328 4.77 11.31 0.64
C LEU A 328 3.63 10.51 -0.02
N VAL A 329 2.74 9.95 0.78
CA VAL A 329 1.56 9.20 0.30
C VAL A 329 0.31 9.73 0.99
N ASP A 330 -0.50 10.51 0.30
CA ASP A 330 -1.79 10.97 0.80
C ASP A 330 -2.95 10.03 0.42
N ALA A 331 -4.17 10.37 0.85
CA ALA A 331 -5.38 9.61 0.50
C ALA A 331 -5.68 9.63 -1.01
N ARG A 332 -5.32 10.72 -1.73
CA ARG A 332 -5.56 10.80 -3.18
C ARG A 332 -4.65 9.86 -3.96
N ASP A 333 -3.43 9.63 -3.48
CA ASP A 333 -2.54 8.59 -4.04
C ASP A 333 -3.15 7.20 -3.84
N GLY A 334 -3.63 6.88 -2.63
CA GLY A 334 -4.32 5.62 -2.34
C GLY A 334 -5.57 5.41 -3.20
N ARG A 335 -6.37 6.48 -3.40
CA ARG A 335 -7.55 6.45 -4.28
C ARG A 335 -7.20 6.09 -5.72
N LYS A 336 -6.09 6.62 -6.27
CA LYS A 336 -5.66 6.30 -7.64
C LYS A 336 -5.40 4.80 -7.81
N THR A 337 -4.80 4.16 -6.81
CA THR A 337 -4.57 2.71 -6.83
C THR A 337 -5.89 1.94 -6.82
N VAL A 338 -6.86 2.36 -5.99
CA VAL A 338 -8.22 1.78 -5.96
C VAL A 338 -8.92 1.97 -7.31
N GLU A 339 -8.83 3.17 -7.88
CA GLU A 339 -9.42 3.47 -9.19
C GLU A 339 -8.87 2.57 -10.29
N LEU A 340 -7.57 2.30 -10.27
CA LEU A 340 -6.92 1.45 -11.27
C LEU A 340 -7.41 0.00 -11.19
N PHE A 341 -7.45 -0.63 -10.03
CA PHE A 341 -7.94 -2.01 -9.95
C PHE A 341 -9.45 -2.10 -10.18
N GLU A 342 -10.25 -1.14 -9.75
CA GLU A 342 -11.69 -1.10 -10.05
C GLU A 342 -11.95 -0.94 -11.56
N ALA A 343 -11.13 -0.14 -12.26
CA ALA A 343 -11.19 -0.02 -13.70
C ALA A 343 -10.92 -1.37 -14.40
N ILE A 344 -9.96 -2.16 -13.91
CA ILE A 344 -9.67 -3.50 -14.43
C ILE A 344 -10.87 -4.43 -14.21
N TYR A 345 -11.52 -4.38 -13.04
CA TYR A 345 -12.74 -5.15 -12.78
C TYR A 345 -13.87 -4.77 -13.74
N ARG A 346 -14.14 -3.46 -13.89
CA ARG A 346 -15.19 -2.95 -14.79
C ARG A 346 -14.90 -3.31 -16.26
N SER A 347 -13.64 -3.21 -16.69
CA SER A 347 -13.24 -3.55 -18.04
C SER A 347 -13.57 -5.00 -18.39
N THR A 348 -13.28 -5.94 -17.49
CA THR A 348 -13.65 -7.36 -17.68
C THR A 348 -15.17 -7.56 -17.72
N GLN A 349 -15.90 -6.92 -16.80
CA GLN A 349 -17.36 -7.04 -16.71
C GLN A 349 -18.08 -6.50 -17.94
N THR A 350 -17.59 -5.39 -18.50
CA THR A 350 -18.20 -4.72 -19.65
C THR A 350 -17.55 -5.12 -20.99
N ASN A 351 -16.45 -5.88 -20.96
CA ASN A 351 -15.60 -6.22 -22.10
C ASN A 351 -15.25 -4.97 -22.94
N SER A 352 -14.88 -3.89 -22.27
CA SER A 352 -14.60 -2.60 -22.90
C SER A 352 -13.50 -1.83 -22.19
N VAL A 353 -12.93 -0.86 -22.91
CA VAL A 353 -11.98 0.12 -22.34
C VAL A 353 -12.70 0.98 -21.29
N VAL A 354 -12.06 1.17 -20.14
CA VAL A 354 -12.53 2.08 -19.09
C VAL A 354 -11.68 3.34 -19.10
N LYS A 355 -12.33 4.50 -19.18
CA LYS A 355 -11.69 5.83 -19.17
C LYS A 355 -11.67 6.42 -17.76
N PHE A 356 -10.63 7.20 -17.48
CA PHE A 356 -10.43 7.89 -16.21
C PHE A 356 -10.75 9.40 -16.31
N PRO A 357 -11.29 10.01 -15.22
CA PRO A 357 -11.67 9.35 -13.98
C PRO A 357 -12.91 8.48 -14.15
N ILE A 358 -13.00 7.41 -13.36
CA ILE A 358 -14.20 6.56 -13.32
C ILE A 358 -15.34 7.34 -12.67
N ARG A 359 -16.49 7.32 -13.32
CA ARG A 359 -17.74 7.96 -12.86
C ARG A 359 -18.74 6.95 -12.38
#